data_2454ee46b6f19a7b7aec660b28bcaaf1
#
_entry.id   2454ee46b6f19a7b7aec660b28bcaaf1
#
_cell.length_a   1.000
_cell.length_b   1.000
_cell.length_c   1.000
_cell.angle_alpha   90.00
_cell.angle_beta   90.00
_cell.angle_gamma   90.00
#
_symmetry.space_group_name_H-M   'P 1'
#
loop_
_entity.id
_entity.type
_entity.pdbx_description
1 polymer ?
#
loop_
_entity_poly.entity_id
_entity_poly.type
_entity_poly.pdbx_seq_one_letter_code
_entity_poly.pdbx_strand_id
1 'polypeptide(L)'
;PELGFKEHKTAATVAKMFAAHGIPCQEKLAITGVKGILTGGAAGPTVGILGELDSLLCADSLFGDKTTGAAHTCGHNAQIATCVGAGMGLKSSGVMEQLAGRVACFAVPAEEFVEIEYRLDLKRQGKIEFLGGKAELVRLGHMDDIQMAMLVHAAAVSPGPKLLHGSTSNGFVAKMVRFKGKASHAGVAPEQGINALNIMALAIMNINAQRETFRDEDTIRVHQIVTRGGDLVNIVPEDVRMEMFVRGKTVEAIQDANRKINRALEAAAMALDGEVEIQTLPGYLPRVNETAVTGHLTDNFAALIGQEHLEIEGHITGSSDTGDLSHLMPMVEVKSGGFHGGLHTAAHGVADEEQAYIVPAKAMAMTVVDLLADHATVANRILADFKPKMSKAEYLACLREIE
;
A
#
# COMPACT_ATOMS: atom_id res chain seq x y z
N PRO A 1 15.32 -0.17 8.57
CA PRO A 1 14.04 0.39 8.18
C PRO A 1 14.18 1.84 7.70
N GLU A 2 13.45 2.23 6.67
CA GLU A 2 13.43 3.57 6.06
C GLU A 2 12.01 3.87 5.62
N LEU A 3 11.59 5.15 5.68
CA LEU A 3 10.25 5.58 5.29
C LEU A 3 10.15 5.75 3.77
N GLY A 4 8.93 5.77 3.27
CA GLY A 4 8.64 5.83 1.83
C GLY A 4 9.34 6.99 1.09
N PHE A 5 9.86 6.69 -0.10
CA PHE A 5 10.72 7.55 -0.93
C PHE A 5 12.06 7.95 -0.27
N LYS A 6 12.44 7.30 0.82
CA LYS A 6 13.73 7.48 1.54
C LYS A 6 14.49 6.15 1.67
N GLU A 7 14.04 5.06 1.04
CA GLU A 7 14.50 3.68 1.21
C GLU A 7 15.87 3.42 0.51
N HIS A 8 16.78 4.37 0.61
CA HIS A 8 18.05 4.33 -0.14
C HIS A 8 18.97 3.18 0.27
N LYS A 9 19.07 2.86 1.56
CA LYS A 9 19.93 1.76 2.05
C LYS A 9 19.32 0.40 1.72
N THR A 10 18.01 0.28 1.88
CA THR A 10 17.26 -0.94 1.54
C THR A 10 17.35 -1.22 0.04
N ALA A 11 17.10 -0.22 -0.80
CA ALA A 11 17.25 -0.30 -2.25
C ALA A 11 18.67 -0.70 -2.68
N ALA A 12 19.70 -0.06 -2.10
CA ALA A 12 21.10 -0.41 -2.38
C ALA A 12 21.44 -1.85 -1.95
N THR A 13 20.83 -2.33 -0.85
CA THR A 13 21.00 -3.73 -0.41
C THR A 13 20.40 -4.69 -1.43
N VAL A 14 19.18 -4.43 -1.92
CA VAL A 14 18.53 -5.22 -2.97
C VAL A 14 19.36 -5.25 -4.24
N ALA A 15 19.80 -4.08 -4.74
CA ALA A 15 20.63 -3.98 -5.94
C ALA A 15 21.95 -4.79 -5.80
N LYS A 16 22.60 -4.69 -4.63
CA LYS A 16 23.79 -5.47 -4.31
C LYS A 16 23.54 -6.98 -4.33
N MET A 17 22.40 -7.43 -3.78
CA MET A 17 22.00 -8.85 -3.79
C MET A 17 21.75 -9.33 -5.21
N PHE A 18 21.03 -8.57 -6.04
CA PHE A 18 20.82 -8.91 -7.44
C PHE A 18 22.15 -9.00 -8.20
N ALA A 19 23.04 -8.02 -8.04
CA ALA A 19 24.37 -8.03 -8.67
C ALA A 19 25.20 -9.24 -8.25
N ALA A 20 25.22 -9.59 -6.95
CA ALA A 20 25.96 -10.74 -6.43
C ALA A 20 25.50 -12.08 -7.01
N HIS A 21 24.23 -12.17 -7.46
CA HIS A 21 23.64 -13.37 -8.07
C HIS A 21 23.51 -13.28 -9.59
N GLY A 22 24.11 -12.28 -10.23
CA GLY A 22 24.08 -12.10 -11.67
C GLY A 22 22.69 -11.82 -12.23
N ILE A 23 21.84 -11.13 -11.46
CA ILE A 23 20.52 -10.64 -11.88
C ILE A 23 20.65 -9.17 -12.30
N PRO A 24 20.55 -8.84 -13.61
CA PRO A 24 20.59 -7.46 -14.06
C PRO A 24 19.43 -6.66 -13.43
N CYS A 25 19.70 -5.45 -12.95
CA CYS A 25 18.65 -4.63 -12.36
C CYS A 25 18.71 -3.16 -12.78
N GLN A 26 17.57 -2.50 -12.72
CA GLN A 26 17.40 -1.06 -12.84
C GLN A 26 17.14 -0.49 -11.44
N GLU A 27 17.76 0.63 -11.14
CA GLU A 27 17.67 1.30 -9.84
C GLU A 27 17.01 2.67 -9.97
N LYS A 28 16.63 3.25 -8.84
CA LYS A 28 16.06 4.60 -8.72
C LYS A 28 14.74 4.78 -9.47
N LEU A 29 13.96 3.70 -9.61
CA LEU A 29 12.64 3.75 -10.21
C LEU A 29 11.65 4.37 -9.20
N ALA A 30 10.96 5.44 -9.60
CA ALA A 30 10.18 6.26 -8.66
C ALA A 30 10.98 6.56 -7.37
N ILE A 31 12.18 7.13 -7.53
CA ILE A 31 13.18 7.54 -6.53
C ILE A 31 14.02 6.37 -6.00
N THR A 32 13.44 5.32 -5.42
CA THR A 32 14.19 4.27 -4.71
C THR A 32 13.94 2.86 -5.22
N GLY A 33 12.94 2.63 -6.07
CA GLY A 33 12.60 1.30 -6.58
C GLY A 33 13.74 0.62 -7.33
N VAL A 34 13.81 -0.72 -7.23
CA VAL A 34 14.81 -1.58 -7.86
C VAL A 34 14.13 -2.75 -8.55
N LYS A 35 14.32 -2.88 -9.89
CA LYS A 35 13.71 -3.95 -10.68
C LYS A 35 14.79 -4.85 -11.29
N GLY A 36 14.92 -6.07 -10.76
CA GLY A 36 15.77 -7.15 -11.30
C GLY A 36 15.01 -7.96 -12.35
N ILE A 37 15.68 -8.30 -13.46
CA ILE A 37 15.07 -9.04 -14.57
C ILE A 37 15.78 -10.37 -14.80
N LEU A 38 15.02 -11.46 -14.78
CA LEU A 38 15.43 -12.77 -15.24
C LEU A 38 14.76 -13.04 -16.58
N THR A 39 15.56 -13.41 -17.59
CA THR A 39 15.06 -13.73 -18.93
C THR A 39 15.03 -15.23 -19.13
N GLY A 40 13.91 -15.73 -19.62
CA GLY A 40 13.72 -17.14 -19.98
C GLY A 40 14.39 -17.52 -21.29
N GLY A 41 14.40 -18.83 -21.61
CA GLY A 41 14.96 -19.37 -22.83
C GLY A 41 14.16 -19.06 -24.09
N ALA A 42 12.91 -18.66 -23.97
CA ALA A 42 12.03 -18.27 -25.07
C ALA A 42 11.25 -16.99 -24.75
N ALA A 43 10.73 -16.33 -25.79
CA ALA A 43 9.86 -15.16 -25.63
C ALA A 43 8.52 -15.55 -24.96
N GLY A 44 7.99 -14.65 -24.14
CA GLY A 44 6.72 -14.85 -23.44
C GLY A 44 6.40 -13.67 -22.51
N PRO A 45 5.34 -13.78 -21.68
CA PRO A 45 4.95 -12.73 -20.77
C PRO A 45 5.96 -12.52 -19.64
N THR A 46 5.86 -11.37 -18.96
CA THR A 46 6.64 -11.08 -17.76
C THR A 46 5.76 -11.25 -16.51
N VAL A 47 6.23 -12.07 -15.58
CA VAL A 47 5.63 -12.25 -14.26
C VAL A 47 6.38 -11.38 -13.25
N GLY A 48 5.67 -10.50 -12.55
CA GLY A 48 6.22 -9.68 -11.46
C GLY A 48 6.17 -10.42 -10.12
N ILE A 49 7.29 -10.42 -9.41
CA ILE A 49 7.36 -10.75 -7.98
C ILE A 49 7.65 -9.44 -7.26
N LEU A 50 6.68 -8.93 -6.49
CA LEU A 50 6.79 -7.63 -5.84
C LEU A 50 7.19 -7.77 -4.38
N GLY A 51 7.93 -6.79 -3.88
CA GLY A 51 8.20 -6.62 -2.45
C GLY A 51 8.34 -5.13 -2.15
N GLU A 52 7.83 -4.68 -1.03
CA GLU A 52 7.76 -3.27 -0.63
C GLU A 52 8.99 -2.88 0.19
N LEU A 53 9.58 -1.72 -0.13
CA LEU A 53 10.86 -1.28 0.44
C LEU A 53 10.70 -0.56 1.77
N ASP A 54 9.59 0.13 1.97
CA ASP A 54 9.41 1.09 3.04
C ASP A 54 9.00 0.46 4.38
N SER A 55 8.98 1.29 5.39
CA SER A 55 8.60 0.97 6.77
C SER A 55 7.74 2.07 7.36
N LEU A 56 7.27 1.86 8.58
CA LEU A 56 6.40 2.76 9.33
C LEU A 56 7.14 3.49 10.44
N LEU A 57 6.52 4.56 10.97
CA LEU A 57 6.91 5.17 12.23
C LEU A 57 6.41 4.31 13.39
N CYS A 58 7.34 3.69 14.13
CA CYS A 58 7.07 2.94 15.34
C CYS A 58 8.30 3.04 16.28
N ALA A 59 8.44 4.18 16.92
CA ALA A 59 9.63 4.51 17.73
C ALA A 59 9.88 3.54 18.90
N ASP A 60 8.81 2.91 19.42
CA ASP A 60 8.87 1.95 20.51
C ASP A 60 9.30 0.55 20.08
N SER A 61 9.44 0.29 18.77
CA SER A 61 9.94 -0.99 18.27
C SER A 61 11.39 -1.21 18.68
N LEU A 62 11.69 -2.44 19.14
CA LEU A 62 13.07 -2.84 19.50
C LEU A 62 14.03 -2.80 18.30
N PHE A 63 13.51 -3.00 17.10
CA PHE A 63 14.26 -3.03 15.83
C PHE A 63 14.14 -1.73 15.03
N GLY A 64 13.56 -0.68 15.64
CA GLY A 64 13.40 0.63 15.01
C GLY A 64 14.72 1.40 14.90
N ASP A 65 14.83 2.20 13.85
CA ASP A 65 15.91 3.19 13.71
C ASP A 65 15.76 4.27 14.79
N LYS A 66 16.80 4.44 15.60
CA LYS A 66 16.75 5.34 16.78
C LYS A 66 16.73 6.82 16.41
N THR A 67 17.08 7.16 15.17
CA THR A 67 17.12 8.54 14.69
C THR A 67 15.79 8.94 14.05
N THR A 68 15.23 8.06 13.22
CA THR A 68 14.01 8.33 12.44
C THR A 68 12.74 7.80 13.09
N GLY A 69 12.85 6.83 14.00
CA GLY A 69 11.72 6.08 14.55
C GLY A 69 11.11 5.08 13.56
N ALA A 70 11.72 4.89 12.40
CA ALA A 70 11.24 3.95 11.38
C ALA A 70 11.42 2.50 11.83
N ALA A 71 10.43 1.63 11.62
CA ALA A 71 10.47 0.22 11.96
C ALA A 71 9.65 -0.63 10.99
N HIS A 72 10.15 -1.84 10.67
CA HIS A 72 9.42 -2.79 9.83
C HIS A 72 8.32 -3.50 10.63
N THR A 73 7.27 -2.77 10.97
CA THR A 73 6.12 -3.30 11.72
C THR A 73 4.93 -3.68 10.81
N CYS A 74 5.12 -3.64 9.49
CA CYS A 74 4.19 -4.18 8.49
C CYS A 74 4.72 -5.44 7.78
N GLY A 75 5.97 -5.84 8.04
CA GLY A 75 6.57 -7.04 7.46
C GLY A 75 7.16 -6.84 6.05
N HIS A 76 7.34 -5.60 5.57
CA HIS A 76 7.90 -5.33 4.24
C HIS A 76 9.34 -5.84 4.09
N ASN A 77 10.13 -5.87 5.17
CA ASN A 77 11.45 -6.52 5.16
C ASN A 77 11.37 -8.01 4.76
N ALA A 78 10.33 -8.72 5.18
CA ALA A 78 10.12 -10.10 4.78
C ALA A 78 9.70 -10.19 3.30
N GLN A 79 8.85 -9.28 2.83
CA GLN A 79 8.49 -9.23 1.41
C GLN A 79 9.71 -9.01 0.52
N ILE A 80 10.61 -8.10 0.85
CA ILE A 80 11.87 -7.90 0.13
C ILE A 80 12.72 -9.17 0.16
N ALA A 81 12.86 -9.80 1.33
CA ALA A 81 13.63 -11.04 1.46
C ALA A 81 13.05 -12.16 0.57
N THR A 82 11.72 -12.31 0.54
CA THR A 82 11.04 -13.33 -0.28
C THR A 82 11.11 -13.02 -1.78
N CYS A 83 10.97 -11.75 -2.18
CA CYS A 83 11.11 -11.31 -3.57
C CYS A 83 12.53 -11.60 -4.10
N VAL A 84 13.55 -11.18 -3.35
CA VAL A 84 14.97 -11.42 -3.70
C VAL A 84 15.28 -12.92 -3.67
N GLY A 85 14.82 -13.65 -2.64
CA GLY A 85 15.02 -15.08 -2.48
C GLY A 85 14.42 -15.90 -3.61
N ALA A 86 13.21 -15.58 -4.06
CA ALA A 86 12.58 -16.21 -5.23
C ALA A 86 13.40 -15.98 -6.51
N GLY A 87 13.85 -14.74 -6.75
CA GLY A 87 14.71 -14.41 -7.88
C GLY A 87 16.06 -15.18 -7.85
N MET A 88 16.68 -15.26 -6.68
CA MET A 88 17.91 -16.03 -6.47
C MET A 88 17.70 -17.53 -6.75
N GLY A 89 16.60 -18.10 -6.25
CA GLY A 89 16.25 -19.50 -6.46
C GLY A 89 16.03 -19.81 -7.94
N LEU A 90 15.26 -19.00 -8.65
CA LEU A 90 15.04 -19.12 -10.09
C LEU A 90 16.33 -19.00 -10.89
N LYS A 91 17.22 -18.08 -10.52
CA LYS A 91 18.50 -17.90 -11.19
C LYS A 91 19.47 -19.07 -10.96
N SER A 92 19.63 -19.48 -9.71
CA SER A 92 20.63 -20.49 -9.33
C SER A 92 20.24 -21.91 -9.76
N SER A 93 18.95 -22.20 -9.87
CA SER A 93 18.47 -23.51 -10.38
C SER A 93 18.70 -23.71 -11.88
N GLY A 94 18.92 -22.64 -12.64
CA GLY A 94 19.01 -22.70 -14.10
C GLY A 94 17.66 -22.94 -14.80
N VAL A 95 16.53 -23.02 -14.05
CA VAL A 95 15.21 -23.32 -14.60
C VAL A 95 14.76 -22.30 -15.64
N MET A 96 15.21 -21.06 -15.54
CA MET A 96 14.84 -19.98 -16.47
C MET A 96 15.14 -20.32 -17.93
N GLU A 97 16.18 -21.12 -18.20
CA GLU A 97 16.53 -21.54 -19.56
C GLU A 97 15.44 -22.39 -20.23
N GLN A 98 14.57 -23.03 -19.43
CA GLN A 98 13.48 -23.89 -19.88
C GLN A 98 12.12 -23.15 -19.92
N LEU A 99 12.07 -21.91 -19.46
CA LEU A 99 10.84 -21.13 -19.35
C LEU A 99 10.67 -20.13 -20.52
N ALA A 100 9.42 -19.82 -20.87
CA ALA A 100 9.10 -18.81 -21.88
C ALA A 100 8.62 -17.53 -21.20
N GLY A 101 9.35 -16.43 -21.38
CA GLY A 101 9.01 -15.14 -20.81
C GLY A 101 10.09 -14.58 -19.88
N ARG A 102 9.69 -13.72 -18.97
CA ARG A 102 10.59 -13.04 -18.02
C ARG A 102 10.04 -13.03 -16.62
N VAL A 103 10.91 -12.83 -15.65
CA VAL A 103 10.52 -12.55 -14.27
C VAL A 103 11.08 -11.19 -13.86
N ALA A 104 10.22 -10.32 -13.35
CA ALA A 104 10.59 -9.03 -12.77
C ALA A 104 10.52 -9.15 -11.25
N CYS A 105 11.67 -9.31 -10.58
CA CYS A 105 11.77 -9.18 -9.13
C CYS A 105 11.85 -7.68 -8.81
N PHE A 106 10.74 -7.11 -8.32
CA PHE A 106 10.62 -5.67 -8.22
C PHE A 106 10.43 -5.22 -6.77
N ALA A 107 11.47 -4.63 -6.21
CA ALA A 107 11.41 -3.91 -4.94
C ALA A 107 10.80 -2.53 -5.18
N VAL A 108 9.55 -2.35 -4.75
CA VAL A 108 8.72 -1.16 -5.00
C VAL A 108 8.76 -0.19 -3.81
N PRO A 109 8.81 1.13 -4.04
CA PRO A 109 8.89 2.12 -2.96
C PRO A 109 7.52 2.49 -2.39
N ALA A 110 7.51 3.07 -1.20
CA ALA A 110 6.48 3.97 -0.66
C ALA A 110 5.04 3.43 -0.69
N GLU A 111 4.82 2.20 -0.23
CA GLU A 111 3.49 1.62 -0.07
C GLU A 111 2.72 2.28 1.09
N GLU A 112 3.36 2.49 2.22
CA GLU A 112 2.74 3.11 3.38
C GLU A 112 2.48 4.60 3.13
N PHE A 113 1.22 5.00 3.21
CA PHE A 113 0.79 6.37 2.90
C PHE A 113 0.98 7.30 4.10
N VAL A 114 2.23 7.45 4.53
CA VAL A 114 2.66 8.26 5.70
C VAL A 114 3.52 9.44 5.25
N GLU A 115 3.81 10.38 6.17
CA GLU A 115 4.58 11.61 5.90
C GLU A 115 3.99 12.41 4.70
N ILE A 116 2.69 12.64 4.70
CA ILE A 116 1.96 13.25 3.57
C ILE A 116 2.58 14.61 3.16
N GLU A 117 2.94 15.46 4.12
CA GLU A 117 3.58 16.76 3.83
C GLU A 117 4.91 16.60 3.07
N TYR A 118 5.75 15.65 3.45
CA TYR A 118 7.00 15.36 2.74
C TYR A 118 6.73 14.92 1.30
N ARG A 119 5.74 14.06 1.09
CA ARG A 119 5.37 13.59 -0.25
C ARG A 119 4.76 14.71 -1.10
N LEU A 120 3.98 15.61 -0.49
CA LEU A 120 3.50 16.83 -1.16
C LEU A 120 4.66 17.77 -1.54
N ASP A 121 5.72 17.86 -0.73
CA ASP A 121 6.93 18.58 -1.09
C ASP A 121 7.64 17.96 -2.29
N LEU A 122 7.76 16.64 -2.35
CA LEU A 122 8.29 15.94 -3.53
C LEU A 122 7.45 16.23 -4.79
N LYS A 123 6.12 16.26 -4.64
CA LYS A 123 5.19 16.61 -5.72
C LYS A 123 5.39 18.06 -6.18
N ARG A 124 5.46 19.03 -5.25
CA ARG A 124 5.76 20.44 -5.56
C ARG A 124 7.11 20.62 -6.28
N GLN A 125 8.09 19.77 -5.97
CA GLN A 125 9.38 19.76 -6.66
C GLN A 125 9.35 19.02 -8.00
N GLY A 126 8.21 18.48 -8.43
CA GLY A 126 8.08 17.70 -9.68
C GLY A 126 8.79 16.35 -9.66
N LYS A 127 9.17 15.84 -8.50
CA LYS A 127 9.85 14.52 -8.36
C LYS A 127 8.89 13.36 -8.45
N ILE A 128 7.66 13.54 -7.98
CA ILE A 128 6.55 12.60 -8.08
C ILE A 128 5.27 13.35 -8.48
N GLU A 129 4.30 12.63 -9.02
CA GLU A 129 2.92 13.11 -9.22
C GLU A 129 1.99 12.48 -8.19
N PHE A 130 2.09 11.18 -7.97
CA PHE A 130 1.28 10.44 -7.00
C PHE A 130 2.07 10.11 -5.74
N LEU A 131 1.37 10.11 -4.60
CA LEU A 131 1.99 9.92 -3.29
C LEU A 131 2.24 8.43 -2.95
N GLY A 132 1.58 7.49 -3.62
CA GLY A 132 1.80 6.05 -3.52
C GLY A 132 2.84 5.55 -4.53
N GLY A 133 3.69 4.62 -4.12
CA GLY A 133 4.81 4.15 -4.95
C GLY A 133 4.37 3.42 -6.20
N LYS A 134 3.41 2.48 -6.11
CA LYS A 134 2.95 1.72 -7.28
C LYS A 134 2.21 2.61 -8.29
N ALA A 135 1.41 3.59 -7.82
CA ALA A 135 0.79 4.58 -8.69
C ALA A 135 1.83 5.40 -9.47
N GLU A 136 2.89 5.82 -8.81
CA GLU A 136 3.98 6.56 -9.44
C GLU A 136 4.76 5.69 -10.43
N LEU A 137 5.01 4.41 -10.11
CA LEU A 137 5.64 3.46 -11.02
C LEU A 137 4.79 3.20 -12.28
N VAL A 138 3.45 3.08 -12.14
CA VAL A 138 2.51 2.99 -13.27
C VAL A 138 2.60 4.24 -14.14
N ARG A 139 2.56 5.43 -13.54
CA ARG A 139 2.67 6.71 -14.26
C ARG A 139 3.95 6.78 -15.10
N LEU A 140 5.08 6.43 -14.49
CA LEU A 140 6.39 6.47 -15.14
C LEU A 140 6.63 5.36 -16.17
N GLY A 141 5.71 4.39 -16.31
CA GLY A 141 5.83 3.28 -17.25
C GLY A 141 6.67 2.11 -16.76
N HIS A 142 7.08 2.11 -15.50
CA HIS A 142 7.91 1.04 -14.95
C HIS A 142 7.15 -0.27 -14.71
N MET A 143 5.82 -0.25 -14.82
CA MET A 143 4.96 -1.44 -14.76
C MET A 143 4.49 -1.93 -16.14
N ASP A 144 4.77 -1.18 -17.23
CA ASP A 144 4.19 -1.45 -18.56
C ASP A 144 4.70 -2.77 -19.20
N ASP A 145 5.85 -3.25 -18.78
CA ASP A 145 6.44 -4.50 -19.25
C ASP A 145 6.10 -5.71 -18.36
N ILE A 146 5.23 -5.56 -17.37
CA ILE A 146 4.77 -6.63 -16.47
C ILE A 146 3.31 -6.93 -16.81
N GLN A 147 3.02 -8.20 -17.15
CA GLN A 147 1.68 -8.61 -17.56
C GLN A 147 0.84 -9.19 -16.42
N MET A 148 1.45 -9.72 -15.38
CA MET A 148 0.81 -10.19 -14.15
C MET A 148 1.78 -10.10 -12.98
N ALA A 149 1.28 -10.00 -11.76
CA ALA A 149 2.14 -9.83 -10.59
C ALA A 149 1.61 -10.57 -9.36
N MET A 150 2.53 -10.89 -8.44
CA MET A 150 2.24 -11.48 -7.15
C MET A 150 3.06 -10.83 -6.03
N LEU A 151 2.47 -10.82 -4.84
CA LEU A 151 3.07 -10.32 -3.61
C LEU A 151 2.64 -11.22 -2.45
N VAL A 152 3.55 -11.51 -1.52
CA VAL A 152 3.23 -12.22 -0.28
C VAL A 152 3.48 -11.27 0.89
N HIS A 153 2.41 -10.85 1.55
CA HIS A 153 2.44 -9.97 2.72
C HIS A 153 2.58 -10.77 4.03
N ALA A 154 2.99 -10.11 5.09
CA ALA A 154 2.99 -10.68 6.44
C ALA A 154 1.56 -10.79 7.02
N ALA A 155 1.27 -11.89 7.73
CA ALA A 155 0.08 -12.05 8.54
C ALA A 155 0.45 -12.31 10.00
N ALA A 156 -0.01 -11.46 10.90
CA ALA A 156 0.18 -11.66 12.34
C ALA A 156 -0.90 -12.60 12.89
N VAL A 157 -0.83 -13.88 12.52
CA VAL A 157 -1.81 -14.93 12.86
C VAL A 157 -1.15 -16.08 13.61
N SER A 158 -0.64 -15.85 14.81
CA SER A 158 -0.05 -16.91 15.62
C SER A 158 -0.76 -17.03 16.99
N PRO A 159 -1.27 -18.23 17.36
CA PRO A 159 -1.46 -19.43 16.53
C PRO A 159 -2.62 -19.25 15.52
N GLY A 160 -2.47 -19.74 14.29
CA GLY A 160 -3.48 -19.61 13.25
C GLY A 160 -3.07 -20.22 11.92
N PRO A 161 -3.79 -19.95 10.83
CA PRO A 161 -3.44 -20.40 9.50
C PRO A 161 -2.06 -19.88 9.09
N LYS A 162 -1.34 -20.68 8.31
CA LYS A 162 -0.02 -20.29 7.80
C LYS A 162 -0.11 -19.47 6.50
N LEU A 163 -1.27 -19.52 5.84
CA LEU A 163 -1.56 -18.71 4.65
C LEU A 163 -3.01 -18.21 4.68
N LEU A 164 -3.20 -16.91 4.45
CA LEU A 164 -4.49 -16.29 4.16
C LEU A 164 -4.51 -15.85 2.70
N HIS A 165 -5.59 -16.17 1.97
CA HIS A 165 -5.70 -15.89 0.53
C HIS A 165 -7.12 -15.53 0.10
N GLY A 166 -7.26 -15.04 -1.14
CA GLY A 166 -8.57 -14.76 -1.76
C GLY A 166 -9.25 -13.50 -1.25
N SER A 167 -8.55 -12.64 -0.51
CA SER A 167 -9.13 -11.41 0.03
C SER A 167 -9.31 -10.31 -1.02
N THR A 168 -10.35 -9.50 -0.80
CA THR A 168 -10.48 -8.16 -1.36
C THR A 168 -10.21 -7.12 -0.28
N SER A 169 -9.96 -5.86 -0.62
CA SER A 169 -9.72 -4.83 0.39
C SER A 169 -10.40 -3.51 0.07
N ASN A 170 -10.59 -2.67 1.09
CA ASN A 170 -10.96 -1.29 0.86
C ASN A 170 -9.87 -0.54 0.07
N GLY A 171 -10.32 0.43 -0.74
CA GLY A 171 -9.49 1.55 -1.16
C GLY A 171 -9.68 2.75 -0.23
N PHE A 172 -9.04 3.88 -0.53
CA PHE A 172 -9.22 5.11 0.22
C PHE A 172 -8.85 6.36 -0.57
N VAL A 173 -9.34 7.49 -0.07
CA VAL A 173 -8.79 8.83 -0.37
C VAL A 173 -8.25 9.42 0.92
N ALA A 174 -7.15 10.16 0.83
CA ALA A 174 -6.59 10.91 1.95
C ALA A 174 -7.05 12.38 1.91
N LYS A 175 -7.06 13.04 3.06
CA LYS A 175 -7.38 14.45 3.17
C LYS A 175 -6.42 15.17 4.09
N MET A 176 -6.01 16.36 3.63
CA MET A 176 -5.41 17.41 4.45
C MET A 176 -6.48 18.46 4.70
N VAL A 177 -6.80 18.72 5.97
CA VAL A 177 -7.84 19.68 6.34
C VAL A 177 -7.23 20.76 7.22
N ARG A 178 -7.48 22.01 6.86
CA ARG A 178 -7.06 23.16 7.64
C ARG A 178 -8.25 24.02 7.99
N PHE A 179 -8.53 24.14 9.27
CA PHE A 179 -9.53 25.06 9.80
C PHE A 179 -8.87 26.40 10.12
N LYS A 180 -9.46 27.48 9.60
CA LYS A 180 -8.99 28.85 9.81
C LYS A 180 -10.00 29.60 10.66
N GLY A 181 -9.48 30.25 11.67
CA GLY A 181 -10.22 31.09 12.57
C GLY A 181 -9.60 32.49 12.66
N LYS A 182 -9.73 33.08 13.82
CA LYS A 182 -9.20 34.40 14.14
C LYS A 182 -8.66 34.42 15.57
N ALA A 183 -7.40 34.78 15.73
CA ALA A 183 -6.79 34.87 17.05
C ALA A 183 -7.38 36.03 17.87
N SER A 184 -7.48 35.81 19.18
CA SER A 184 -7.79 36.83 20.17
C SER A 184 -7.27 36.37 21.55
N HIS A 185 -7.26 37.27 22.53
CA HIS A 185 -6.88 36.90 23.89
C HIS A 185 -8.01 36.08 24.55
N ALA A 186 -7.73 34.81 24.82
CA ALA A 186 -8.72 33.82 25.23
C ALA A 186 -9.42 34.15 26.58
N GLY A 187 -8.78 34.92 27.47
CA GLY A 187 -9.33 35.31 28.74
C GLY A 187 -9.95 36.72 28.78
N VAL A 188 -9.55 37.64 27.91
CA VAL A 188 -9.97 39.06 27.94
C VAL A 188 -11.04 39.35 26.89
N ALA A 189 -10.89 38.81 25.67
CA ALA A 189 -11.77 39.13 24.56
C ALA A 189 -11.98 37.91 23.65
N PRO A 190 -12.39 36.74 24.17
CA PRO A 190 -12.59 35.54 23.36
C PRO A 190 -13.68 35.74 22.29
N GLU A 191 -14.66 36.63 22.51
CA GLU A 191 -15.72 36.96 21.58
C GLU A 191 -15.26 37.71 20.31
N GLN A 192 -14.02 38.21 20.30
CA GLN A 192 -13.41 38.84 19.13
C GLN A 192 -12.65 37.83 18.23
N GLY A 193 -12.50 36.60 18.73
CA GLY A 193 -11.85 35.51 18.02
C GLY A 193 -12.83 34.56 17.34
N ILE A 194 -12.30 33.73 16.45
CA ILE A 194 -12.98 32.57 15.87
C ILE A 194 -12.09 31.34 16.17
N ASN A 195 -12.62 30.42 16.97
CA ASN A 195 -11.83 29.30 17.49
C ASN A 195 -11.80 28.13 16.49
N ALA A 196 -10.72 27.99 15.74
CA ALA A 196 -10.53 26.91 14.78
C ALA A 196 -10.51 25.51 15.44
N LEU A 197 -10.12 25.40 16.73
CA LEU A 197 -10.17 24.13 17.47
C LEU A 197 -11.60 23.70 17.74
N ASN A 198 -12.49 24.64 18.07
CA ASN A 198 -13.91 24.36 18.24
C ASN A 198 -14.57 23.97 16.92
N ILE A 199 -14.18 24.60 15.80
CA ILE A 199 -14.62 24.20 14.45
C ILE A 199 -14.24 22.75 14.19
N MET A 200 -13.00 22.38 14.43
CA MET A 200 -12.53 21.00 14.25
C MET A 200 -13.29 20.01 15.14
N ALA A 201 -13.53 20.35 16.42
CA ALA A 201 -14.28 19.50 17.33
C ALA A 201 -15.70 19.26 16.81
N LEU A 202 -16.39 20.30 16.33
CA LEU A 202 -17.71 20.20 15.70
C LEU A 202 -17.65 19.37 14.41
N ALA A 203 -16.60 19.52 13.59
CA ALA A 203 -16.41 18.73 12.39
C ALA A 203 -16.30 17.23 12.70
N ILE A 204 -15.57 16.85 13.75
CA ILE A 204 -15.48 15.45 14.20
C ILE A 204 -16.85 14.92 14.60
N MET A 205 -17.66 15.72 15.31
CA MET A 205 -19.04 15.33 15.68
C MET A 205 -19.92 15.16 14.45
N ASN A 206 -19.85 16.08 13.49
CA ASN A 206 -20.59 15.99 12.22
C ASN A 206 -20.19 14.74 11.42
N ILE A 207 -18.89 14.41 11.35
CA ILE A 207 -18.38 13.19 10.72
C ILE A 207 -18.96 11.95 11.41
N ASN A 208 -18.97 11.92 12.76
CA ASN A 208 -19.52 10.79 13.50
C ASN A 208 -21.02 10.64 13.26
N ALA A 209 -21.78 11.74 13.14
CA ALA A 209 -23.19 11.71 12.81
C ALA A 209 -23.48 11.15 11.40
N GLN A 210 -22.52 11.20 10.46
CA GLN A 210 -22.68 10.59 9.14
C GLN A 210 -22.61 9.05 9.17
N ARG A 211 -22.10 8.43 10.23
CA ARG A 211 -21.86 6.96 10.26
C ARG A 211 -23.11 6.14 9.99
N GLU A 212 -24.27 6.57 10.45
CA GLU A 212 -25.56 5.90 10.18
C GLU A 212 -26.04 6.05 8.73
N THR A 213 -25.45 6.95 7.96
CA THR A 213 -25.78 7.16 6.54
C THR A 213 -24.96 6.31 5.58
N PHE A 214 -23.96 5.58 6.08
CA PHE A 214 -23.17 4.65 5.30
C PHE A 214 -23.81 3.27 5.31
N ARG A 215 -23.84 2.61 4.16
CA ARG A 215 -24.35 1.23 4.07
C ARG A 215 -23.32 0.28 4.67
N ASP A 216 -23.76 -0.74 5.40
CA ASP A 216 -22.86 -1.72 6.03
C ASP A 216 -22.01 -2.46 4.98
N GLU A 217 -22.59 -2.76 3.83
CA GLU A 217 -21.92 -3.44 2.74
C GLU A 217 -20.76 -2.66 2.10
N ASP A 218 -20.77 -1.33 2.23
CA ASP A 218 -19.72 -0.44 1.71
C ASP A 218 -18.48 -0.40 2.62
N THR A 219 -18.56 -0.96 3.82
CA THR A 219 -17.47 -1.09 4.80
C THR A 219 -16.70 0.22 5.05
N ILE A 220 -17.42 1.35 5.07
CA ILE A 220 -16.81 2.68 5.21
C ILE A 220 -16.03 2.79 6.53
N ARG A 221 -14.80 3.30 6.44
CA ARG A 221 -13.97 3.67 7.58
C ARG A 221 -13.46 5.09 7.41
N VAL A 222 -13.76 5.94 8.37
CA VAL A 222 -13.23 7.31 8.45
C VAL A 222 -12.40 7.41 9.71
N HIS A 223 -11.14 7.73 9.56
CA HIS A 223 -10.19 7.86 10.66
C HIS A 223 -9.33 9.09 10.45
N GLN A 224 -9.20 9.91 11.50
CA GLN A 224 -8.46 11.17 11.46
C GLN A 224 -7.53 11.33 12.65
N ILE A 225 -6.48 12.12 12.44
CA ILE A 225 -5.58 12.62 13.48
C ILE A 225 -5.50 14.14 13.44
N VAL A 226 -5.26 14.77 14.59
CA VAL A 226 -4.97 16.21 14.69
C VAL A 226 -3.46 16.40 14.59
N THR A 227 -3.01 17.12 13.57
CA THR A 227 -1.58 17.41 13.38
C THR A 227 -1.17 18.76 13.96
N ARG A 228 -2.14 19.69 14.15
CA ARG A 228 -1.95 20.97 14.84
C ARG A 228 -3.25 21.40 15.54
N GLY A 229 -3.20 21.66 16.85
CA GLY A 229 -4.37 22.00 17.66
C GLY A 229 -4.34 23.43 18.25
N GLY A 230 -3.34 24.23 17.90
CA GLY A 230 -3.07 25.56 18.48
C GLY A 230 -1.68 25.62 19.13
N ASP A 231 -1.26 26.81 19.59
CA ASP A 231 0.10 27.03 20.08
C ASP A 231 0.13 27.36 21.58
N LEU A 232 -0.77 28.25 22.07
CA LEU A 232 -0.80 28.75 23.44
C LEU A 232 -2.21 28.74 24.01
N VAL A 233 -2.37 28.36 25.29
CA VAL A 233 -3.67 28.27 25.98
C VAL A 233 -4.37 29.63 26.11
N ASN A 234 -3.63 30.72 26.18
CA ASN A 234 -4.18 32.07 26.33
C ASN A 234 -4.50 32.78 25.01
N ILE A 235 -4.36 32.11 23.87
CA ILE A 235 -4.70 32.60 22.53
C ILE A 235 -5.78 31.70 21.93
N VAL A 236 -6.85 32.28 21.39
CA VAL A 236 -7.84 31.55 20.59
C VAL A 236 -7.15 30.98 19.35
N PRO A 237 -7.17 29.63 19.11
CA PRO A 237 -6.49 29.04 17.97
C PRO A 237 -7.08 29.50 16.63
N GLU A 238 -6.24 30.00 15.73
CA GLU A 238 -6.65 30.47 14.39
C GLU A 238 -6.25 29.53 13.25
N ASP A 239 -5.37 28.55 13.51
CA ASP A 239 -4.90 27.56 12.52
C ASP A 239 -4.85 26.18 13.19
N VAL A 240 -5.80 25.32 12.80
CA VAL A 240 -5.89 23.94 13.30
C VAL A 240 -5.91 22.99 12.10
N ARG A 241 -5.17 21.89 12.19
CA ARG A 241 -4.96 20.98 11.06
C ARG A 241 -5.24 19.53 11.43
N MET A 242 -5.75 18.80 10.46
CA MET A 242 -6.12 17.40 10.58
C MET A 242 -5.77 16.66 9.30
N GLU A 243 -5.32 15.44 9.46
CA GLU A 243 -5.18 14.46 8.37
C GLU A 243 -6.19 13.33 8.55
N MET A 244 -6.73 12.79 7.46
CA MET A 244 -7.68 11.68 7.54
C MET A 244 -7.65 10.79 6.30
N PHE A 245 -8.11 9.54 6.50
CA PHE A 245 -8.44 8.62 5.41
C PHE A 245 -9.93 8.33 5.40
N VAL A 246 -10.51 8.33 4.20
CA VAL A 246 -11.88 7.89 3.93
C VAL A 246 -11.79 6.62 3.10
N ARG A 247 -12.06 5.48 3.72
CA ARG A 247 -11.93 4.14 3.12
C ARG A 247 -13.30 3.58 2.75
N GLY A 248 -13.35 2.78 1.69
CA GLY A 248 -14.56 2.07 1.27
C GLY A 248 -14.28 0.92 0.34
N LYS A 249 -15.25 0.03 0.21
CA LYS A 249 -15.15 -1.23 -0.55
C LYS A 249 -15.13 -1.04 -2.06
N THR A 250 -15.74 0.03 -2.56
CA THR A 250 -15.79 0.37 -3.98
C THR A 250 -15.42 1.84 -4.20
N VAL A 251 -15.05 2.18 -5.42
CA VAL A 251 -14.74 3.58 -5.79
C VAL A 251 -15.95 4.48 -5.56
N GLU A 252 -17.16 4.03 -5.92
CA GLU A 252 -18.41 4.75 -5.73
C GLU A 252 -18.71 4.99 -4.25
N ALA A 253 -18.50 3.98 -3.40
CA ALA A 253 -18.68 4.08 -1.97
C ALA A 253 -17.72 5.10 -1.34
N ILE A 254 -16.45 5.10 -1.77
CA ILE A 254 -15.44 6.08 -1.36
C ILE A 254 -15.86 7.49 -1.77
N GLN A 255 -16.31 7.67 -3.02
CA GLN A 255 -16.75 8.96 -3.53
C GLN A 255 -17.98 9.48 -2.79
N ASP A 256 -18.97 8.63 -2.48
CA ASP A 256 -20.14 9.02 -1.70
C ASP A 256 -19.76 9.44 -0.27
N ALA A 257 -18.94 8.62 0.40
CA ALA A 257 -18.44 8.95 1.73
C ALA A 257 -17.61 10.26 1.71
N ASN A 258 -16.75 10.44 0.70
CA ASN A 258 -15.95 11.63 0.51
C ASN A 258 -16.80 12.91 0.42
N ARG A 259 -17.89 12.89 -0.38
CA ARG A 259 -18.83 14.01 -0.47
C ARG A 259 -19.52 14.32 0.87
N LYS A 260 -19.94 13.29 1.60
CA LYS A 260 -20.58 13.43 2.91
C LYS A 260 -19.62 14.03 3.95
N ILE A 261 -18.36 13.60 3.92
CA ILE A 261 -17.32 14.10 4.81
C ILE A 261 -17.00 15.57 4.49
N ASN A 262 -16.88 15.96 3.22
CA ASN A 262 -16.64 17.36 2.87
C ASN A 262 -17.74 18.26 3.41
N ARG A 263 -19.03 17.90 3.23
CA ARG A 263 -20.14 18.66 3.81
C ARG A 263 -20.07 18.76 5.33
N ALA A 264 -19.65 17.70 6.02
CA ALA A 264 -19.53 17.70 7.47
C ALA A 264 -18.45 18.69 7.95
N LEU A 265 -17.33 18.78 7.23
CA LEU A 265 -16.24 19.72 7.49
C LEU A 265 -16.66 21.17 7.20
N GLU A 266 -17.28 21.41 6.05
CA GLU A 266 -17.77 22.73 5.62
C GLU A 266 -18.86 23.27 6.57
N ALA A 267 -19.81 22.41 6.96
CA ALA A 267 -20.88 22.78 7.88
C ALA A 267 -20.35 23.21 9.26
N ALA A 268 -19.27 22.57 9.73
CA ALA A 268 -18.65 22.95 11.01
C ALA A 268 -18.00 24.34 10.95
N ALA A 269 -17.31 24.64 9.84
CA ALA A 269 -16.69 25.96 9.63
C ALA A 269 -17.78 27.04 9.53
N MET A 270 -18.83 26.80 8.74
CA MET A 270 -19.94 27.72 8.58
C MET A 270 -20.66 28.00 9.91
N ALA A 271 -20.83 26.99 10.77
CA ALA A 271 -21.56 27.13 12.05
C ALA A 271 -20.87 28.06 13.06
N LEU A 272 -19.56 28.25 12.94
CA LEU A 272 -18.74 29.05 13.86
C LEU A 272 -18.04 30.21 13.16
N ASP A 273 -18.54 30.61 12.00
CA ASP A 273 -18.10 31.78 11.22
C ASP A 273 -16.61 31.75 10.82
N GLY A 274 -16.07 30.52 10.66
CA GLY A 274 -14.69 30.28 10.21
C GLY A 274 -14.61 29.72 8.80
N GLU A 275 -13.39 29.40 8.38
CA GLU A 275 -13.12 28.83 7.07
C GLU A 275 -12.52 27.43 7.17
N VAL A 276 -12.70 26.61 6.15
CA VAL A 276 -12.02 25.31 6.01
C VAL A 276 -11.42 25.18 4.61
N GLU A 277 -10.15 24.75 4.57
CA GLU A 277 -9.48 24.31 3.35
C GLU A 277 -9.42 22.78 3.39
N ILE A 278 -9.92 22.14 2.33
CA ILE A 278 -9.94 20.69 2.19
C ILE A 278 -9.16 20.32 0.94
N GLN A 279 -8.03 19.65 1.12
CA GLN A 279 -7.30 19.03 0.01
C GLN A 279 -7.56 17.53 0.05
N THR A 280 -8.22 17.00 -0.98
CA THR A 280 -8.39 15.55 -1.16
C THR A 280 -7.25 15.04 -2.04
N LEU A 281 -6.64 13.94 -1.64
CA LEU A 281 -5.51 13.32 -2.32
C LEU A 281 -5.90 11.90 -2.73
N PRO A 282 -5.56 11.45 -3.95
CA PRO A 282 -5.76 10.07 -4.34
C PRO A 282 -4.94 9.15 -3.42
N GLY A 283 -5.62 8.19 -2.84
CA GLY A 283 -5.02 7.07 -2.11
C GLY A 283 -4.92 5.85 -3.03
N TYR A 284 -5.47 4.71 -2.59
CA TYR A 284 -5.42 3.45 -3.32
C TYR A 284 -6.82 3.02 -3.74
N LEU A 285 -6.93 2.37 -4.92
CA LEU A 285 -8.15 1.74 -5.35
C LEU A 285 -8.45 0.48 -4.50
N PRO A 286 -9.72 0.10 -4.36
CA PRO A 286 -10.09 -1.16 -3.71
C PRO A 286 -9.48 -2.35 -4.44
N ARG A 287 -8.88 -3.31 -3.71
CA ARG A 287 -8.30 -4.50 -4.33
C ARG A 287 -9.38 -5.45 -4.84
N VAL A 288 -9.23 -5.85 -6.08
CA VAL A 288 -10.04 -6.89 -6.73
C VAL A 288 -9.28 -8.22 -6.64
N ASN A 289 -9.97 -9.29 -6.23
CA ASN A 289 -9.35 -10.61 -6.18
C ASN A 289 -9.25 -11.21 -7.59
N GLU A 290 -8.06 -11.65 -7.96
CA GLU A 290 -7.79 -12.45 -9.15
C GLU A 290 -7.67 -13.91 -8.74
N THR A 291 -8.44 -14.81 -9.35
CA THR A 291 -8.58 -16.19 -8.88
C THR A 291 -7.63 -17.18 -9.55
N ALA A 292 -7.24 -16.94 -10.81
CA ALA A 292 -6.44 -17.90 -11.56
C ALA A 292 -4.99 -17.94 -11.07
N VAL A 293 -4.31 -16.78 -10.95
CA VAL A 293 -2.96 -16.72 -10.38
C VAL A 293 -2.97 -17.10 -8.90
N THR A 294 -4.02 -16.67 -8.17
CA THR A 294 -4.23 -17.06 -6.75
C THR A 294 -4.25 -18.57 -6.60
N GLY A 295 -4.97 -19.30 -7.48
CA GLY A 295 -5.04 -20.77 -7.44
C GLY A 295 -3.66 -21.42 -7.54
N HIS A 296 -2.86 -21.05 -8.54
CA HIS A 296 -1.51 -21.58 -8.69
C HIS A 296 -0.61 -21.28 -7.49
N LEU A 297 -0.68 -20.06 -6.96
CA LEU A 297 0.12 -19.68 -5.79
C LEU A 297 -0.30 -20.48 -4.54
N THR A 298 -1.60 -20.65 -4.30
CA THR A 298 -2.12 -21.41 -3.15
C THR A 298 -1.84 -22.91 -3.26
N ASP A 299 -1.91 -23.50 -4.45
CA ASP A 299 -1.54 -24.90 -4.69
C ASP A 299 -0.06 -25.14 -4.35
N ASN A 300 0.83 -24.21 -4.71
CA ASN A 300 2.23 -24.27 -4.35
C ASN A 300 2.46 -24.12 -2.83
N PHE A 301 1.73 -23.23 -2.17
CA PHE A 301 1.76 -23.17 -0.71
C PHE A 301 1.25 -24.49 -0.09
N ALA A 302 0.14 -25.04 -0.58
CA ALA A 302 -0.40 -26.32 -0.10
C ALA A 302 0.62 -27.46 -0.24
N ALA A 303 1.37 -27.50 -1.34
CA ALA A 303 2.43 -28.49 -1.55
C ALA A 303 3.59 -28.34 -0.55
N LEU A 304 3.86 -27.13 -0.06
CA LEU A 304 4.96 -26.84 0.87
C LEU A 304 4.56 -27.02 2.35
N ILE A 305 3.34 -26.64 2.72
CA ILE A 305 2.94 -26.55 4.14
C ILE A 305 1.68 -27.35 4.50
N GLY A 306 1.00 -27.97 3.52
CA GLY A 306 -0.27 -28.68 3.69
C GLY A 306 -1.50 -27.81 3.49
N GLN A 307 -2.53 -28.38 2.86
CA GLN A 307 -3.80 -27.71 2.55
C GLN A 307 -4.55 -27.24 3.81
N GLU A 308 -4.40 -27.95 4.92
CA GLU A 308 -5.03 -27.65 6.21
C GLU A 308 -4.55 -26.36 6.86
N HIS A 309 -3.46 -25.79 6.35
CA HIS A 309 -2.88 -24.53 6.82
C HIS A 309 -3.27 -23.31 5.98
N LEU A 310 -4.09 -23.51 4.95
CA LEU A 310 -4.60 -22.45 4.08
C LEU A 310 -6.02 -22.07 4.51
N GLU A 311 -6.28 -20.75 4.59
CA GLU A 311 -7.59 -20.21 4.93
C GLU A 311 -7.98 -19.11 3.95
N ILE A 312 -9.24 -19.11 3.52
CA ILE A 312 -9.80 -18.05 2.68
C ILE A 312 -10.11 -16.85 3.58
N GLU A 313 -9.43 -15.75 3.30
CA GLU A 313 -9.71 -14.46 3.93
C GLU A 313 -10.82 -13.74 3.16
N GLY A 314 -11.82 -13.25 3.85
CA GLY A 314 -12.89 -12.46 3.23
C GLY A 314 -12.45 -11.03 2.89
N HIS A 315 -13.42 -10.12 2.78
CA HIS A 315 -13.11 -8.71 2.57
C HIS A 315 -12.45 -8.09 3.81
N ILE A 316 -11.33 -7.42 3.63
CA ILE A 316 -10.62 -6.67 4.68
C ILE A 316 -10.84 -5.16 4.54
N THR A 317 -10.90 -4.46 5.66
CA THR A 317 -11.10 -3.00 5.67
C THR A 317 -9.80 -2.19 5.63
N GLY A 318 -8.65 -2.87 5.60
CA GLY A 318 -7.35 -2.30 5.28
C GLY A 318 -7.26 -1.93 3.79
N SER A 319 -6.16 -1.34 3.38
CA SER A 319 -5.90 -0.94 1.99
C SER A 319 -4.44 -1.21 1.66
N SER A 320 -4.16 -1.53 0.40
CA SER A 320 -2.82 -1.67 -0.15
C SER A 320 -2.83 -1.13 -1.58
N ASP A 321 -1.72 -0.59 -2.05
CA ASP A 321 -1.58 -0.10 -3.43
C ASP A 321 -1.46 -1.23 -4.47
N THR A 322 -1.47 -2.50 -4.03
CA THR A 322 -1.77 -3.64 -4.90
C THR A 322 -3.19 -3.58 -5.46
N GLY A 323 -4.09 -2.86 -4.77
CA GLY A 323 -5.42 -2.53 -5.28
C GLY A 323 -5.35 -1.83 -6.63
N ASP A 324 -4.47 -0.84 -6.78
CA ASP A 324 -4.26 -0.12 -8.04
C ASP A 324 -3.87 -1.07 -9.18
N LEU A 325 -2.90 -1.95 -8.95
CA LEU A 325 -2.45 -2.92 -9.95
C LEU A 325 -3.53 -3.95 -10.31
N SER A 326 -4.39 -4.32 -9.34
CA SER A 326 -5.45 -5.30 -9.56
C SER A 326 -6.53 -4.84 -10.56
N HIS A 327 -6.62 -3.54 -10.82
CA HIS A 327 -7.49 -2.98 -11.86
C HIS A 327 -6.87 -3.01 -13.25
N LEU A 328 -5.54 -3.16 -13.34
CA LEU A 328 -4.77 -3.04 -14.58
C LEU A 328 -4.29 -4.40 -15.12
N MET A 329 -3.96 -5.34 -14.23
CA MET A 329 -3.39 -6.65 -14.58
C MET A 329 -3.83 -7.73 -13.58
N PRO A 330 -3.71 -9.03 -13.92
CA PRO A 330 -3.83 -10.10 -12.93
C PRO A 330 -2.83 -9.86 -11.80
N MET A 331 -3.35 -9.53 -10.61
CA MET A 331 -2.55 -9.23 -9.41
C MET A 331 -3.05 -10.06 -8.24
N VAL A 332 -2.16 -10.79 -7.61
CA VAL A 332 -2.45 -11.57 -6.42
C VAL A 332 -1.64 -11.07 -5.22
N GLU A 333 -2.33 -10.89 -4.12
CA GLU A 333 -1.73 -10.69 -2.80
C GLU A 333 -2.29 -11.74 -1.85
N VAL A 334 -1.39 -12.50 -1.26
CA VAL A 334 -1.69 -13.43 -0.16
C VAL A 334 -0.89 -13.03 1.08
N LYS A 335 -1.27 -13.56 2.24
CA LYS A 335 -0.57 -13.25 3.49
C LYS A 335 -0.01 -14.53 4.09
N SER A 336 1.31 -14.56 4.31
CA SER A 336 1.99 -15.67 4.98
C SER A 336 2.08 -15.43 6.48
N GLY A 337 1.85 -16.50 7.26
CA GLY A 337 2.16 -16.54 8.68
C GLY A 337 3.67 -16.51 8.96
N GLY A 338 4.04 -16.89 10.18
CA GLY A 338 5.43 -16.84 10.64
C GLY A 338 5.78 -15.59 11.44
N PHE A 339 4.76 -14.79 11.78
CA PHE A 339 4.93 -13.52 12.52
C PHE A 339 4.13 -13.56 13.82
N HIS A 340 4.54 -12.75 14.78
CA HIS A 340 3.82 -12.48 16.02
C HIS A 340 3.56 -10.96 16.18
N GLY A 341 2.67 -10.62 17.10
CA GLY A 341 2.25 -9.23 17.34
C GLY A 341 1.40 -8.65 16.21
N GLY A 342 0.58 -7.66 16.50
CA GLY A 342 -0.24 -6.99 15.50
C GLY A 342 0.61 -6.18 14.52
N LEU A 343 0.19 -6.10 13.26
CA LEU A 343 0.77 -5.17 12.29
C LEU A 343 0.69 -3.73 12.83
N HIS A 344 1.68 -2.90 12.48
CA HIS A 344 1.82 -1.50 12.90
C HIS A 344 1.97 -1.32 14.43
N THR A 345 2.42 -2.35 15.15
CA THR A 345 2.71 -2.27 16.58
C THR A 345 4.16 -2.61 16.89
N ALA A 346 4.67 -2.11 18.01
CA ALA A 346 6.03 -2.41 18.46
C ALA A 346 6.27 -3.91 18.76
N ALA A 347 5.18 -4.67 18.95
CA ALA A 347 5.23 -6.11 19.21
C ALA A 347 5.36 -6.96 17.95
N HIS A 348 5.25 -6.36 16.75
CA HIS A 348 5.37 -7.09 15.50
C HIS A 348 6.79 -7.61 15.28
N GLY A 349 6.91 -8.88 14.93
CA GLY A 349 8.20 -9.52 14.66
C GLY A 349 8.07 -10.90 14.05
N VAL A 350 9.19 -11.47 13.64
CA VAL A 350 9.26 -12.83 13.08
C VAL A 350 9.27 -13.85 14.20
N ALA A 351 8.43 -14.86 14.09
CA ALA A 351 8.32 -16.00 15.02
C ALA A 351 8.84 -17.30 14.41
N ASP A 352 8.72 -17.46 13.09
CA ASP A 352 9.14 -18.63 12.32
C ASP A 352 9.77 -18.14 11.01
N GLU A 353 11.09 -18.20 10.94
CA GLU A 353 11.85 -17.68 9.79
C GLU A 353 11.60 -18.50 8.51
N GLU A 354 11.40 -19.82 8.61
CA GLU A 354 11.10 -20.64 7.45
C GLU A 354 9.75 -20.25 6.84
N GLN A 355 8.73 -20.10 7.69
CA GLN A 355 7.39 -19.70 7.26
C GLN A 355 7.35 -18.24 6.78
N ALA A 356 8.14 -17.35 7.39
CA ALA A 356 8.15 -15.93 7.02
C ALA A 356 8.92 -15.63 5.73
N TYR A 357 10.01 -16.36 5.45
CA TYR A 357 10.93 -16.02 4.36
C TYR A 357 11.05 -17.12 3.30
N ILE A 358 11.24 -18.38 3.72
CA ILE A 358 11.64 -19.45 2.80
C ILE A 358 10.43 -20.02 2.06
N VAL A 359 9.34 -20.32 2.77
CA VAL A 359 8.12 -20.88 2.16
C VAL A 359 7.54 -19.93 1.12
N PRO A 360 7.34 -18.62 1.39
CA PRO A 360 6.84 -17.69 0.38
C PRO A 360 7.76 -17.54 -0.83
N ALA A 361 9.08 -17.48 -0.63
CA ALA A 361 10.03 -17.40 -1.72
C ALA A 361 9.98 -18.63 -2.64
N LYS A 362 9.89 -19.83 -2.05
CA LYS A 362 9.72 -21.08 -2.79
C LYS A 362 8.39 -21.11 -3.55
N ALA A 363 7.28 -20.76 -2.88
CA ALA A 363 5.95 -20.77 -3.50
C ALA A 363 5.87 -19.83 -4.69
N MET A 364 6.39 -18.59 -4.58
CA MET A 364 6.43 -17.65 -5.70
C MET A 364 7.32 -18.15 -6.85
N ALA A 365 8.48 -18.74 -6.55
CA ALA A 365 9.35 -19.31 -7.59
C ALA A 365 8.69 -20.50 -8.30
N MET A 366 8.02 -21.40 -7.57
CA MET A 366 7.25 -22.50 -8.15
C MET A 366 6.11 -22.00 -9.04
N THR A 367 5.39 -20.97 -8.59
CA THR A 367 4.30 -20.34 -9.36
C THR A 367 4.81 -19.72 -10.65
N VAL A 368 6.00 -19.11 -10.65
CA VAL A 368 6.65 -18.66 -11.91
C VAL A 368 6.86 -19.83 -12.86
N VAL A 369 7.33 -20.98 -12.34
CA VAL A 369 7.55 -22.17 -13.17
C VAL A 369 6.22 -22.63 -13.76
N ASP A 370 5.16 -22.76 -12.98
CA ASP A 370 3.82 -23.16 -13.45
C ASP A 370 3.28 -22.22 -14.53
N LEU A 371 3.50 -20.92 -14.37
CA LEU A 371 3.00 -19.91 -15.30
C LEU A 371 3.79 -19.88 -16.63
N LEU A 372 5.11 -20.06 -16.58
CA LEU A 372 6.01 -19.84 -17.72
C LEU A 372 6.53 -21.12 -18.37
N ALA A 373 6.29 -22.30 -17.79
CA ALA A 373 6.58 -23.59 -18.42
C ALA A 373 5.71 -23.82 -19.66
N ASP A 374 6.07 -24.81 -20.49
CA ASP A 374 5.31 -25.24 -21.65
C ASP A 374 4.89 -24.04 -22.54
N HIS A 375 5.91 -23.27 -22.98
CA HIS A 375 5.70 -22.06 -23.80
C HIS A 375 4.79 -21.01 -23.16
N ALA A 376 4.78 -20.91 -21.81
CA ALA A 376 3.91 -20.03 -21.02
C ALA A 376 2.40 -20.27 -21.27
N THR A 377 1.99 -21.50 -21.51
CA THR A 377 0.59 -21.84 -21.84
C THR A 377 -0.37 -21.37 -20.76
N VAL A 378 -0.03 -21.54 -19.47
CA VAL A 378 -0.85 -21.12 -18.34
C VAL A 378 -0.98 -19.61 -18.29
N ALA A 379 0.14 -18.88 -18.33
CA ALA A 379 0.14 -17.42 -18.27
C ALA A 379 -0.63 -16.82 -19.47
N ASN A 380 -0.43 -17.35 -20.67
CA ASN A 380 -1.12 -16.88 -21.87
C ASN A 380 -2.65 -17.07 -21.77
N ARG A 381 -3.11 -18.19 -21.20
CA ARG A 381 -4.54 -18.45 -20.96
C ARG A 381 -5.10 -17.43 -19.94
N ILE A 382 -4.42 -17.21 -18.82
CA ILE A 382 -4.86 -16.23 -17.82
C ILE A 382 -4.97 -14.83 -18.44
N LEU A 383 -3.99 -14.43 -19.23
CA LEU A 383 -3.98 -13.12 -19.90
C LEU A 383 -5.09 -12.99 -20.94
N ALA A 384 -5.43 -14.07 -21.67
CA ALA A 384 -6.52 -14.06 -22.63
C ALA A 384 -7.90 -13.92 -21.97
N ASP A 385 -8.06 -14.51 -20.78
CA ASP A 385 -9.33 -14.49 -20.02
C ASP A 385 -9.48 -13.22 -19.19
N PHE A 386 -8.39 -12.60 -18.77
CA PHE A 386 -8.39 -11.41 -17.91
C PHE A 386 -8.98 -10.19 -18.63
N LYS A 387 -9.85 -9.48 -17.93
CA LYS A 387 -10.42 -8.20 -18.39
C LYS A 387 -10.04 -7.12 -17.39
N PRO A 388 -9.10 -6.23 -17.74
CA PRO A 388 -8.74 -5.12 -16.85
C PRO A 388 -9.98 -4.27 -16.57
N LYS A 389 -10.09 -3.80 -15.33
CA LYS A 389 -11.17 -2.89 -14.91
C LYS A 389 -11.00 -1.50 -15.51
N MET A 390 -9.76 -1.11 -15.74
CA MET A 390 -9.34 0.17 -16.31
C MET A 390 -8.13 -0.03 -17.22
N SER A 391 -8.03 0.73 -18.27
CA SER A 391 -6.77 0.97 -18.96
C SER A 391 -5.86 1.85 -18.09
N LYS A 392 -4.56 1.84 -18.35
CA LYS A 392 -3.62 2.74 -17.66
C LYS A 392 -4.04 4.22 -17.77
N ALA A 393 -4.54 4.64 -18.93
CA ALA A 393 -4.98 6.02 -19.15
C ALA A 393 -6.19 6.38 -18.29
N GLU A 394 -7.19 5.50 -18.22
CA GLU A 394 -8.38 5.68 -17.36
C GLU A 394 -8.00 5.68 -15.89
N TYR A 395 -7.10 4.80 -15.45
CA TYR A 395 -6.59 4.77 -14.09
C TYR A 395 -5.93 6.10 -13.68
N LEU A 396 -5.00 6.60 -14.50
CA LEU A 396 -4.31 7.85 -14.22
C LEU A 396 -5.28 9.05 -14.25
N ALA A 397 -6.28 9.04 -15.14
CA ALA A 397 -7.33 10.06 -15.16
C ALA A 397 -8.17 10.01 -13.88
N CYS A 398 -8.58 8.82 -13.45
CA CYS A 398 -9.34 8.61 -12.21
C CYS A 398 -8.61 9.17 -10.98
N LEU A 399 -7.30 8.93 -10.85
CA LEU A 399 -6.53 9.48 -9.74
C LEU A 399 -6.45 11.02 -9.79
N ARG A 400 -6.30 11.61 -10.98
CA ARG A 400 -6.24 13.07 -11.17
C ARG A 400 -7.57 13.77 -10.89
N GLU A 401 -8.69 13.11 -11.16
CA GLU A 401 -10.03 13.64 -10.87
C GLU A 401 -10.35 13.71 -9.36
N ILE A 402 -9.60 13.00 -8.52
CA ILE A 402 -9.75 13.04 -7.07
C ILE A 402 -9.13 14.32 -6.46
N GLU A 403 -8.10 14.88 -7.06
CA GLU A 403 -7.46 16.13 -6.63
C GLU A 403 -8.30 17.38 -6.99
#